data_ca286cd44ef30790482980468d7e46bd
#
_entry.id   ca286cd44ef30790482980468d7e46bd
#
_cell.length_a   1.000
_cell.length_b   1.000
_cell.length_c   1.000
_cell.angle_alpha   90.00
_cell.angle_beta   90.00
_cell.angle_gamma   90.00
#
_symmetry.space_group_name_H-M   'P 1'
#
loop_
_entity.id
_entity.type
_entity.pdbx_description
1 polymer ?
#
loop_
_entity_poly.entity_id
_entity_poly.type
_entity_poly.pdbx_seq_one_letter_code
_entity_poly.pdbx_strand_id
1 'polypeptide(L)'
;MKRSDAGRQEAAAVSAEPVARVVAVVLPMVVMLALGLWRLDRGGMWRDEAATYQVARRSVPQIWHLLDHVDAVHGLYYLFMHLVLVPAPGEVALRLPSVVGATATAGLVAALGIRLGSPRVGLWAGLLYAVTPLAGHFAQEGRSYALVEAGATAATLLLVRALRGGRGWWAYGVTVAVTCLLHEFAVLLLLAHGATLALTRMPWRVWWRWGVAAGAAVLVLAPLALVSRRQSAQVAWLAVPNRESVDDLVHAFLGQAQLVFVPYLFLIALALWRPLARRGEVTLVAVALPLLLVPPTVLIAVSRFRPLYDERYVLYAMAGAPLLAAAGADRLTRRVSRLPGAAAPRLVTLAGVLAVCLVLAVQFPLLREDRDPDRRPDNLAAVSAAAGRELRPGDAVLYMPSLARRSAVAYPAGFRAVRDVALKTSAIASGTLYGTEVGPRELRSRLDRLDRVWLICEPFVFRRNWHPDTSVATEETKRAVLAEDFTLRERIVRRGVILRLYVRHGQNLSARHR
;
A
#
# COMPACT_ATOMS: atom_id res chain seq x y z
N MET A 1 -10.54 19.09 56.87
CA MET A 1 -10.25 17.85 56.10
C MET A 1 -10.77 17.88 54.68
N LYS A 2 -12.02 18.26 54.34
CA LYS A 2 -12.55 18.27 52.97
C LYS A 2 -11.83 19.19 51.94
N ARG A 3 -11.21 20.33 52.36
CA ARG A 3 -10.50 21.24 51.45
C ARG A 3 -9.11 20.70 50.99
N SER A 4 -8.46 19.86 51.80
CA SER A 4 -7.13 19.25 51.47
C SER A 4 -7.28 18.15 50.42
N ASP A 5 -8.40 17.42 50.39
CA ASP A 5 -8.66 16.34 49.46
C ASP A 5 -9.04 16.85 48.06
N ALA A 6 -9.76 17.98 47.97
CA ALA A 6 -10.08 18.62 46.70
C ALA A 6 -8.79 19.13 45.98
N GLY A 7 -7.88 19.76 46.72
CA GLY A 7 -6.61 20.24 46.15
C GLY A 7 -5.68 19.10 45.71
N ARG A 8 -5.66 17.96 46.42
CA ARG A 8 -4.92 16.76 46.01
C ARG A 8 -5.53 16.08 44.77
N GLN A 9 -6.88 16.06 44.68
CA GLN A 9 -7.56 15.52 43.51
C GLN A 9 -7.34 16.40 42.27
N GLU A 10 -7.31 17.70 42.42
CA GLU A 10 -7.08 18.67 41.34
C GLU A 10 -5.60 18.60 40.86
N ALA A 11 -4.62 18.51 41.77
CA ALA A 11 -3.23 18.32 41.45
C ALA A 11 -2.96 16.95 40.78
N ALA A 12 -3.62 15.89 41.24
CA ALA A 12 -3.54 14.57 40.60
C ALA A 12 -4.20 14.54 39.21
N ALA A 13 -5.27 15.29 38.98
CA ALA A 13 -5.93 15.43 37.68
C ALA A 13 -5.05 16.20 36.69
N VAL A 14 -4.40 17.28 37.14
CA VAL A 14 -3.46 18.08 36.30
C VAL A 14 -2.21 17.28 35.91
N SER A 15 -1.68 16.45 36.80
CA SER A 15 -0.52 15.58 36.48
C SER A 15 -0.88 14.37 35.61
N ALA A 16 -2.12 13.90 35.62
CA ALA A 16 -2.57 12.74 34.85
C ALA A 16 -2.83 13.05 33.35
N GLU A 17 -3.10 14.30 33.00
CA GLU A 17 -3.43 14.68 31.62
C GLU A 17 -2.27 14.52 30.64
N PRO A 18 -1.02 14.94 30.93
CA PRO A 18 0.10 14.73 30.02
C PRO A 18 0.43 13.24 29.83
N VAL A 19 0.36 12.43 30.89
CA VAL A 19 0.56 10.97 30.81
C VAL A 19 -0.51 10.33 29.93
N ALA A 20 -1.78 10.70 30.09
CA ALA A 20 -2.87 10.18 29.26
C ALA A 20 -2.68 10.52 27.77
N ARG A 21 -2.14 11.69 27.44
CA ARG A 21 -1.81 12.08 26.05
C ARG A 21 -0.67 11.24 25.49
N VAL A 22 0.37 11.01 26.26
CA VAL A 22 1.50 10.18 25.84
C VAL A 22 1.04 8.73 25.60
N VAL A 23 0.33 8.15 26.55
CA VAL A 23 -0.22 6.79 26.42
C VAL A 23 -1.13 6.67 25.21
N ALA A 24 -1.98 7.68 24.97
CA ALA A 24 -2.91 7.68 23.84
C ALA A 24 -2.21 7.68 22.47
N VAL A 25 -0.98 8.14 22.38
CA VAL A 25 -0.17 8.09 21.15
C VAL A 25 0.70 6.84 21.11
N VAL A 26 1.43 6.54 22.19
CA VAL A 26 2.43 5.50 22.21
C VAL A 26 1.81 4.09 22.14
N LEU A 27 0.69 3.86 22.84
CA LEU A 27 0.07 2.53 22.86
C LEU A 27 -0.40 2.06 21.46
N PRO A 28 -1.11 2.87 20.65
CA PRO A 28 -1.41 2.51 19.25
C PRO A 28 -0.17 2.27 18.41
N MET A 29 0.89 3.06 18.59
CA MET A 29 2.17 2.86 17.89
C MET A 29 2.79 1.50 18.25
N VAL A 30 2.81 1.14 19.53
CA VAL A 30 3.35 -0.15 19.99
C VAL A 30 2.53 -1.31 19.44
N VAL A 31 1.20 -1.22 19.45
CA VAL A 31 0.32 -2.25 18.88
C VAL A 31 0.57 -2.38 17.37
N MET A 32 0.62 -1.27 16.62
CA MET A 32 0.87 -1.31 15.19
C MET A 32 2.27 -1.85 14.87
N LEU A 33 3.29 -1.45 15.63
CA LEU A 33 4.65 -1.95 15.46
C LEU A 33 4.70 -3.48 15.71
N ALA A 34 4.07 -3.96 16.78
CA ALA A 34 4.02 -5.38 17.10
C ALA A 34 3.32 -6.20 16.00
N LEU A 35 2.16 -5.72 15.52
CA LEU A 35 1.43 -6.36 14.43
C LEU A 35 2.18 -6.25 13.09
N GLY A 36 2.87 -5.15 12.82
CA GLY A 36 3.67 -4.95 11.62
C GLY A 36 4.93 -5.82 11.59
N LEU A 37 5.57 -6.05 12.71
CA LEU A 37 6.75 -6.93 12.81
C LEU A 37 6.38 -8.42 12.86
N TRP A 38 5.15 -8.74 13.27
CA TRP A 38 4.71 -10.12 13.40
C TRP A 38 4.74 -10.83 12.05
N ARG A 39 5.62 -11.83 11.89
CA ARG A 39 5.84 -12.60 10.66
C ARG A 39 6.29 -11.76 9.45
N LEU A 40 7.03 -10.68 9.66
CA LEU A 40 7.51 -9.80 8.60
C LEU A 40 8.46 -10.53 7.61
N ASP A 41 9.19 -11.52 8.09
CA ASP A 41 10.13 -12.37 7.34
C ASP A 41 9.46 -13.44 6.49
N ARG A 42 8.13 -13.62 6.59
CA ARG A 42 7.43 -14.70 5.92
C ARG A 42 6.99 -14.37 4.51
N GLY A 43 7.10 -15.40 3.65
CA GLY A 43 6.73 -15.34 2.23
C GLY A 43 7.75 -14.56 1.39
N GLY A 44 7.97 -15.05 0.17
CA GLY A 44 8.79 -14.36 -0.81
C GLY A 44 8.19 -13.04 -1.27
N MET A 45 8.95 -12.27 -2.03
CA MET A 45 8.46 -11.08 -2.69
C MET A 45 7.38 -11.43 -3.71
N TRP A 46 6.35 -10.60 -3.78
CA TRP A 46 5.44 -10.60 -4.90
C TRP A 46 5.91 -9.61 -5.97
N ARG A 47 5.21 -9.54 -7.11
CA ARG A 47 5.68 -8.81 -8.31
C ARG A 47 6.11 -7.36 -8.05
N ASP A 48 5.35 -6.60 -7.27
CA ASP A 48 5.66 -5.18 -7.04
C ASP A 48 6.79 -4.99 -6.03
N GLU A 49 6.89 -5.86 -5.02
CA GLU A 49 8.05 -5.91 -4.11
C GLU A 49 9.34 -6.26 -4.87
N ALA A 50 9.25 -7.23 -5.80
CA ALA A 50 10.38 -7.61 -6.66
C ALA A 50 10.85 -6.46 -7.56
N ALA A 51 9.94 -5.66 -8.10
CA ALA A 51 10.28 -4.46 -8.85
C ALA A 51 11.03 -3.46 -7.96
N THR A 52 10.51 -3.15 -6.77
CA THR A 52 11.19 -2.28 -5.80
C THR A 52 12.58 -2.81 -5.45
N TYR A 53 12.67 -4.08 -5.09
CA TYR A 53 13.93 -4.72 -4.67
C TYR A 53 15.02 -4.66 -5.73
N GLN A 54 14.68 -5.03 -6.97
CA GLN A 54 15.65 -5.04 -8.06
C GLN A 54 16.10 -3.63 -8.49
N VAL A 55 15.15 -2.65 -8.50
CA VAL A 55 15.47 -1.29 -8.94
C VAL A 55 16.28 -0.57 -7.87
N ALA A 56 15.88 -0.66 -6.61
CA ALA A 56 16.58 0.00 -5.51
C ALA A 56 18.03 -0.51 -5.31
N ARG A 57 18.38 -1.69 -5.78
CA ARG A 57 19.74 -2.24 -5.72
C ARG A 57 20.63 -1.86 -6.91
N ARG A 58 20.08 -1.13 -7.90
CA ARG A 58 20.88 -0.55 -9.00
C ARG A 58 21.65 0.67 -8.50
N SER A 59 22.68 1.11 -9.25
CA SER A 59 23.31 2.40 -8.98
C SER A 59 22.34 3.55 -9.26
N VAL A 60 22.56 4.71 -8.63
CA VAL A 60 21.71 5.89 -8.83
C VAL A 60 21.58 6.29 -10.31
N PRO A 61 22.66 6.31 -11.14
CA PRO A 61 22.52 6.56 -12.58
C PRO A 61 21.66 5.52 -13.30
N GLN A 62 21.75 4.24 -12.91
CA GLN A 62 20.92 3.17 -13.48
C GLN A 62 19.44 3.28 -13.06
N ILE A 63 19.17 3.79 -11.83
CA ILE A 63 17.80 4.10 -11.41
C ILE A 63 17.25 5.21 -12.30
N TRP A 64 17.97 6.31 -12.48
CA TRP A 64 17.53 7.41 -13.35
C TRP A 64 17.30 6.95 -14.79
N HIS A 65 18.20 6.16 -15.35
CA HIS A 65 18.03 5.59 -16.70
C HIS A 65 16.76 4.74 -16.82
N LEU A 66 16.38 4.01 -15.76
CA LEU A 66 15.12 3.27 -15.75
C LEU A 66 13.92 4.24 -15.70
N LEU A 67 13.96 5.27 -14.83
CA LEU A 67 12.84 6.19 -14.64
C LEU A 67 12.51 7.01 -15.90
N ASP A 68 13.46 7.18 -16.81
CA ASP A 68 13.20 7.80 -18.13
C ASP A 68 12.24 6.96 -18.99
N HIS A 69 12.15 5.65 -18.74
CA HIS A 69 11.39 4.72 -19.57
C HIS A 69 10.15 4.14 -18.84
N VAL A 70 10.27 3.89 -17.53
CA VAL A 70 9.28 3.14 -16.75
C VAL A 70 9.29 3.54 -15.28
N ASP A 71 8.13 3.45 -14.60
CA ASP A 71 7.97 3.57 -13.15
C ASP A 71 8.42 4.92 -12.54
N ALA A 72 8.40 6.01 -13.30
CA ALA A 72 8.78 7.33 -12.79
C ALA A 72 8.02 7.72 -11.52
N VAL A 73 6.75 7.32 -11.38
CA VAL A 73 5.90 7.57 -10.21
C VAL A 73 6.50 7.05 -8.90
N HIS A 74 7.38 6.05 -8.97
CA HIS A 74 8.05 5.47 -7.80
C HIS A 74 9.49 5.99 -7.59
N GLY A 75 9.94 6.97 -8.37
CA GLY A 75 11.33 7.42 -8.40
C GLY A 75 11.87 7.81 -7.02
N LEU A 76 11.16 8.67 -6.26
CA LEU A 76 11.58 9.05 -4.90
C LEU A 76 11.63 7.83 -3.97
N TYR A 77 10.66 6.92 -4.08
CA TYR A 77 10.63 5.71 -3.28
C TYR A 77 11.79 4.77 -3.60
N TYR A 78 12.15 4.59 -4.87
CA TYR A 78 13.30 3.79 -5.27
C TYR A 78 14.63 4.36 -4.76
N LEU A 79 14.82 5.68 -4.82
CA LEU A 79 16.00 6.33 -4.25
C LEU A 79 16.08 6.18 -2.73
N PHE A 80 14.95 6.31 -2.04
CA PHE A 80 14.87 6.05 -0.60
C PHE A 80 15.20 4.58 -0.28
N MET A 81 14.61 3.64 -1.02
CA MET A 81 14.86 2.20 -0.83
C MET A 81 16.29 1.79 -1.23
N HIS A 82 16.95 2.54 -2.11
CA HIS A 82 18.37 2.35 -2.41
C HIS A 82 19.24 2.52 -1.15
N LEU A 83 18.96 3.56 -0.36
CA LEU A 83 19.65 3.79 0.91
C LEU A 83 19.41 2.67 1.95
N VAL A 84 18.26 2.03 1.89
CA VAL A 84 17.88 0.93 2.80
C VAL A 84 18.45 -0.40 2.35
N LEU A 85 18.34 -0.74 1.06
CA LEU A 85 18.61 -2.08 0.53
C LEU A 85 20.07 -2.31 0.09
N VAL A 86 20.84 -1.26 -0.16
CA VAL A 86 22.28 -1.42 -0.49
C VAL A 86 23.07 -1.95 0.71
N PRO A 87 22.91 -1.39 1.93
CA PRO A 87 23.60 -1.91 3.10
C PRO A 87 22.99 -3.22 3.67
N ALA A 88 21.67 -3.44 3.50
CA ALA A 88 20.95 -4.55 4.10
C ALA A 88 19.91 -5.16 3.13
N PRO A 89 20.34 -5.98 2.15
CA PRO A 89 19.42 -6.59 1.21
C PRO A 89 18.59 -7.71 1.87
N GLY A 90 17.28 -7.76 1.57
CA GLY A 90 16.37 -8.81 2.03
C GLY A 90 14.93 -8.33 2.16
N GLU A 91 14.02 -9.30 2.34
CA GLU A 91 12.58 -9.03 2.44
C GLU A 91 12.22 -8.19 3.69
N VAL A 92 12.89 -8.45 4.81
CA VAL A 92 12.68 -7.70 6.06
C VAL A 92 13.06 -6.24 5.88
N ALA A 93 14.25 -5.97 5.32
CA ALA A 93 14.70 -4.60 5.05
C ALA A 93 13.81 -3.89 4.03
N LEU A 94 13.30 -4.62 3.02
CA LEU A 94 12.35 -4.12 2.03
C LEU A 94 11.04 -3.64 2.66
N ARG A 95 10.52 -4.37 3.67
CA ARG A 95 9.21 -4.13 4.30
C ARG A 95 9.27 -3.22 5.52
N LEU A 96 10.42 -3.14 6.20
CA LEU A 96 10.59 -2.38 7.44
C LEU A 96 10.18 -0.90 7.34
N PRO A 97 10.49 -0.15 6.26
CA PRO A 97 10.01 1.22 6.11
C PRO A 97 8.49 1.35 6.13
N SER A 98 7.76 0.37 5.60
CA SER A 98 6.29 0.35 5.64
C SER A 98 5.76 0.09 7.05
N VAL A 99 6.42 -0.77 7.83
CA VAL A 99 6.11 -0.94 9.27
C VAL A 99 6.27 0.37 10.02
N VAL A 100 7.37 1.11 9.77
CA VAL A 100 7.62 2.41 10.39
C VAL A 100 6.56 3.42 9.96
N GLY A 101 6.19 3.45 8.68
CA GLY A 101 5.14 4.32 8.14
C GLY A 101 3.78 4.07 8.80
N ALA A 102 3.34 2.82 8.86
CA ALA A 102 2.08 2.44 9.50
C ALA A 102 2.08 2.73 11.01
N THR A 103 3.22 2.47 11.69
CA THR A 103 3.40 2.81 13.11
C THR A 103 3.29 4.32 13.35
N ALA A 104 3.92 5.14 12.49
CA ALA A 104 3.80 6.58 12.55
C ALA A 104 2.35 7.03 12.30
N THR A 105 1.65 6.41 11.34
CA THR A 105 0.23 6.71 11.06
C THR A 105 -0.65 6.46 12.27
N ALA A 106 -0.48 5.33 12.98
CA ALA A 106 -1.23 5.04 14.19
C ALA A 106 -1.06 6.14 15.25
N GLY A 107 0.16 6.62 15.46
CA GLY A 107 0.46 7.73 16.36
C GLY A 107 -0.11 9.07 15.89
N LEU A 108 -0.06 9.36 14.58
CA LEU A 108 -0.59 10.58 13.98
C LEU A 108 -2.13 10.63 14.01
N VAL A 109 -2.80 9.51 13.77
CA VAL A 109 -4.26 9.37 13.94
C VAL A 109 -4.65 9.64 15.39
N ALA A 110 -3.91 9.06 16.35
CA ALA A 110 -4.11 9.34 17.77
C ALA A 110 -3.90 10.82 18.10
N ALA A 111 -2.84 11.44 17.58
CA ALA A 111 -2.55 12.87 17.79
C ALA A 111 -3.65 13.78 17.20
N LEU A 112 -4.20 13.44 16.03
CA LEU A 112 -5.37 14.12 15.46
C LEU A 112 -6.60 13.98 16.37
N GLY A 113 -6.88 12.77 16.84
CA GLY A 113 -7.98 12.50 17.76
C GLY A 113 -7.87 13.27 19.09
N ILE A 114 -6.65 13.36 19.66
CA ILE A 114 -6.37 14.18 20.85
C ILE A 114 -6.64 15.66 20.55
N ARG A 115 -6.10 16.14 19.45
CA ARG A 115 -6.14 17.58 19.12
C ARG A 115 -7.54 18.06 18.75
N LEU A 116 -8.34 17.21 18.11
CA LEU A 116 -9.69 17.53 17.63
C LEU A 116 -10.81 17.05 18.59
N GLY A 117 -10.48 16.24 19.58
CA GLY A 117 -11.42 15.69 20.55
C GLY A 117 -10.85 15.62 21.97
N SER A 118 -10.28 14.48 22.35
CA SER A 118 -9.72 14.23 23.69
C SER A 118 -8.67 13.12 23.64
N PRO A 119 -7.86 12.93 24.71
CA PRO A 119 -6.92 11.80 24.81
C PRO A 119 -7.59 10.44 24.59
N ARG A 120 -8.82 10.26 25.08
CA ARG A 120 -9.63 9.06 24.92
C ARG A 120 -9.99 8.81 23.45
N VAL A 121 -10.44 9.85 22.74
CA VAL A 121 -10.74 9.79 21.29
C VAL A 121 -9.49 9.43 20.50
N GLY A 122 -8.34 10.05 20.85
CA GLY A 122 -7.06 9.73 20.21
C GLY A 122 -6.65 8.28 20.43
N LEU A 123 -6.74 7.78 21.66
CA LEU A 123 -6.41 6.40 22.00
C LEU A 123 -7.26 5.41 21.19
N TRP A 124 -8.57 5.58 21.19
CA TRP A 124 -9.47 4.69 20.47
C TRP A 124 -9.27 4.75 18.95
N ALA A 125 -9.11 5.95 18.39
CA ALA A 125 -8.86 6.11 16.95
C ALA A 125 -7.55 5.46 16.52
N GLY A 126 -6.46 5.70 17.27
CA GLY A 126 -5.16 5.10 16.95
C GLY A 126 -5.17 3.57 17.09
N LEU A 127 -5.83 3.03 18.12
CA LEU A 127 -5.94 1.58 18.31
C LEU A 127 -6.83 0.94 17.22
N LEU A 128 -7.98 1.56 16.86
CA LEU A 128 -8.82 1.08 15.76
C LEU A 128 -8.06 1.03 14.45
N TYR A 129 -7.26 2.07 14.15
CA TYR A 129 -6.37 2.06 12.99
C TYR A 129 -5.39 0.89 13.06
N ALA A 130 -4.70 0.72 14.20
CA ALA A 130 -3.66 -0.30 14.35
C ALA A 130 -4.16 -1.74 14.18
N VAL A 131 -5.43 -2.01 14.51
CA VAL A 131 -6.04 -3.35 14.39
C VAL A 131 -6.81 -3.56 13.09
N THR A 132 -6.83 -2.57 12.17
CA THR A 132 -7.48 -2.71 10.86
C THR A 132 -6.64 -3.62 9.96
N PRO A 133 -7.21 -4.69 9.36
CA PRO A 133 -6.47 -5.63 8.52
C PRO A 133 -5.76 -4.97 7.36
N LEU A 134 -6.38 -4.00 6.69
CA LEU A 134 -5.79 -3.26 5.58
C LEU A 134 -4.54 -2.48 6.00
N ALA A 135 -4.53 -1.83 7.17
CA ALA A 135 -3.33 -1.20 7.73
C ALA A 135 -2.21 -2.22 7.98
N GLY A 136 -2.58 -3.41 8.52
CA GLY A 136 -1.66 -4.52 8.73
C GLY A 136 -1.06 -5.07 7.45
N HIS A 137 -1.85 -5.17 6.37
CA HIS A 137 -1.41 -5.59 5.04
C HIS A 137 -0.34 -4.66 4.48
N PHE A 138 -0.67 -3.36 4.36
CA PHE A 138 0.26 -2.39 3.79
C PHE A 138 1.46 -2.05 4.70
N ALA A 139 1.38 -2.34 6.00
CA ALA A 139 2.54 -2.29 6.87
C ALA A 139 3.61 -3.33 6.51
N GLN A 140 3.24 -4.42 5.85
CA GLN A 140 4.15 -5.51 5.45
C GLN A 140 4.38 -5.58 3.94
N GLU A 141 4.08 -4.52 3.22
CA GLU A 141 4.34 -4.43 1.78
C GLU A 141 5.52 -3.51 1.48
N GLY A 142 6.49 -3.99 0.69
CA GLY A 142 7.68 -3.24 0.27
C GLY A 142 7.35 -2.19 -0.80
N ARG A 143 6.35 -1.32 -0.54
CA ARG A 143 5.87 -0.24 -1.42
C ARG A 143 5.68 1.06 -0.63
N SER A 144 5.46 2.17 -1.31
CA SER A 144 5.37 3.50 -0.69
C SER A 144 4.08 3.77 0.10
N TYR A 145 3.05 2.93 -0.01
CA TYR A 145 1.68 3.25 0.43
C TYR A 145 1.57 3.60 1.91
N ALA A 146 2.19 2.83 2.80
CA ALA A 146 2.19 3.13 4.24
C ALA A 146 2.94 4.44 4.57
N LEU A 147 4.00 4.78 3.81
CA LEU A 147 4.70 6.07 3.95
C LEU A 147 3.85 7.23 3.44
N VAL A 148 3.10 7.03 2.35
CA VAL A 148 2.13 8.00 1.81
C VAL A 148 1.02 8.25 2.83
N GLU A 149 0.52 7.22 3.48
CA GLU A 149 -0.49 7.34 4.53
C GLU A 149 0.03 8.13 5.73
N ALA A 150 1.27 7.84 6.18
CA ALA A 150 1.92 8.62 7.24
C ALA A 150 2.09 10.08 6.84
N GLY A 151 2.56 10.36 5.62
CA GLY A 151 2.71 11.70 5.08
C GLY A 151 1.39 12.46 4.98
N ALA A 152 0.33 11.83 4.48
CA ALA A 152 -1.01 12.41 4.37
C ALA A 152 -1.63 12.72 5.73
N THR A 153 -1.47 11.81 6.71
CA THR A 153 -1.95 12.02 8.07
C THR A 153 -1.15 13.11 8.78
N ALA A 154 0.18 13.18 8.57
CA ALA A 154 1.02 14.25 9.06
C ALA A 154 0.64 15.61 8.45
N ALA A 155 0.41 15.67 7.13
CA ALA A 155 -0.06 16.87 6.44
C ALA A 155 -1.42 17.34 7.00
N THR A 156 -2.34 16.40 7.27
CA THR A 156 -3.64 16.71 7.90
C THR A 156 -3.45 17.29 9.32
N LEU A 157 -2.54 16.74 10.11
CA LEU A 157 -2.22 17.27 11.44
C LEU A 157 -1.59 18.68 11.35
N LEU A 158 -0.71 18.90 10.37
CA LEU A 158 -0.09 20.22 10.12
C LEU A 158 -1.14 21.23 9.63
N LEU A 159 -2.08 20.83 8.77
CA LEU A 159 -3.22 21.66 8.40
C LEU A 159 -4.02 22.09 9.63
N VAL A 160 -4.41 21.15 10.49
CA VAL A 160 -5.15 21.47 11.74
C VAL A 160 -4.37 22.42 12.63
N ARG A 161 -3.04 22.25 12.73
CA ARG A 161 -2.16 23.19 13.47
C ARG A 161 -2.15 24.57 12.83
N ALA A 162 -2.02 24.65 11.51
CA ALA A 162 -1.99 25.90 10.77
C ALA A 162 -3.33 26.66 10.85
N LEU A 163 -4.46 25.94 10.77
CA LEU A 163 -5.80 26.52 10.90
C LEU A 163 -6.06 27.12 12.29
N ARG A 164 -5.51 26.51 13.35
CA ARG A 164 -5.68 27.00 14.74
C ARG A 164 -4.64 28.05 15.14
N GLY A 165 -3.42 27.94 14.64
CA GLY A 165 -2.28 28.77 15.06
C GLY A 165 -1.83 29.81 14.02
N GLY A 166 -2.36 29.76 12.80
CA GLY A 166 -1.99 30.68 11.71
C GLY A 166 -0.55 30.52 11.16
N ARG A 167 0.21 29.53 11.64
CA ARG A 167 1.63 29.33 11.33
C ARG A 167 1.87 27.89 10.85
N GLY A 168 3.05 27.66 10.19
CA GLY A 168 3.47 26.31 9.76
C GLY A 168 2.97 25.89 8.37
N TRP A 169 2.49 26.81 7.55
CA TRP A 169 2.03 26.52 6.18
C TRP A 169 3.12 25.96 5.28
N TRP A 170 4.37 26.37 5.50
CA TRP A 170 5.51 25.83 4.78
C TRP A 170 5.73 24.34 5.08
N ALA A 171 5.67 23.95 6.37
CA ALA A 171 5.81 22.55 6.76
C ALA A 171 4.68 21.70 6.19
N TYR A 172 3.45 22.21 6.18
CA TYR A 172 2.32 21.59 5.49
C TYR A 172 2.61 21.40 4.00
N GLY A 173 3.03 22.46 3.28
CA GLY A 173 3.31 22.40 1.85
C GLY A 173 4.43 21.40 1.51
N VAL A 174 5.54 21.42 2.26
CA VAL A 174 6.65 20.47 2.09
C VAL A 174 6.19 19.04 2.34
N THR A 175 5.43 18.79 3.41
CA THR A 175 4.93 17.44 3.70
C THR A 175 4.01 16.94 2.59
N VAL A 176 3.10 17.77 2.08
CA VAL A 176 2.24 17.41 0.94
C VAL A 176 3.09 17.13 -0.30
N ALA A 177 4.06 17.98 -0.63
CA ALA A 177 4.93 17.81 -1.80
C ALA A 177 5.70 16.48 -1.74
N VAL A 178 6.35 16.18 -0.61
CA VAL A 178 7.06 14.90 -0.42
C VAL A 178 6.10 13.71 -0.52
N THR A 179 4.92 13.81 0.07
CA THR A 179 3.91 12.74 0.00
C THR A 179 3.44 12.50 -1.44
N CYS A 180 3.23 13.57 -2.22
CA CYS A 180 2.89 13.47 -3.64
C CYS A 180 4.02 12.89 -4.50
N LEU A 181 5.29 13.17 -4.17
CA LEU A 181 6.45 12.57 -4.84
C LEU A 181 6.65 11.08 -4.49
N LEU A 182 6.14 10.62 -3.34
CA LEU A 182 6.10 9.19 -3.00
C LEU A 182 4.99 8.45 -3.76
N HIS A 183 3.87 9.15 -4.05
CA HIS A 183 2.77 8.64 -4.88
C HIS A 183 1.88 9.79 -5.38
N GLU A 184 1.78 9.97 -6.70
CA GLU A 184 1.12 11.12 -7.33
C GLU A 184 -0.35 11.33 -6.92
N PHE A 185 -1.11 10.25 -6.67
CA PHE A 185 -2.51 10.35 -6.24
C PHE A 185 -2.71 10.89 -4.82
N ALA A 186 -1.64 11.07 -4.05
CA ALA A 186 -1.71 11.82 -2.79
C ALA A 186 -2.13 13.30 -3.00
N VAL A 187 -2.05 13.83 -4.22
CA VAL A 187 -2.55 15.16 -4.59
C VAL A 187 -4.05 15.32 -4.30
N LEU A 188 -4.83 14.23 -4.32
CA LEU A 188 -6.25 14.25 -3.99
C LEU A 188 -6.53 14.63 -2.53
N LEU A 189 -5.53 14.51 -1.65
CA LEU A 189 -5.57 15.03 -0.28
C LEU A 189 -5.85 16.54 -0.24
N LEU A 190 -5.35 17.30 -1.22
CA LEU A 190 -5.62 18.73 -1.32
C LEU A 190 -7.12 19.03 -1.49
N LEU A 191 -7.84 18.20 -2.23
CA LEU A 191 -9.30 18.34 -2.39
C LEU A 191 -10.02 18.08 -1.05
N ALA A 192 -9.59 17.07 -0.29
CA ALA A 192 -10.13 16.80 1.05
C ALA A 192 -9.86 17.96 2.01
N HIS A 193 -8.67 18.54 1.96
CA HIS A 193 -8.29 19.71 2.76
C HIS A 193 -9.06 20.96 2.34
N GLY A 194 -9.25 21.19 1.04
CA GLY A 194 -10.11 22.26 0.52
C GLY A 194 -11.56 22.11 1.02
N ALA A 195 -12.10 20.88 0.97
CA ALA A 195 -13.43 20.59 1.53
C ALA A 195 -13.50 20.86 3.04
N THR A 196 -12.44 20.55 3.79
CA THR A 196 -12.32 20.91 5.21
C THR A 196 -12.41 22.44 5.42
N LEU A 197 -11.68 23.23 4.63
CA LEU A 197 -11.74 24.69 4.68
C LEU A 197 -13.13 25.23 4.36
N ALA A 198 -13.80 24.64 3.37
CA ALA A 198 -15.15 25.02 2.95
C ALA A 198 -16.18 24.68 4.05
N LEU A 199 -16.16 23.46 4.61
CA LEU A 199 -17.06 23.04 5.68
C LEU A 199 -16.92 23.90 6.95
N THR A 200 -15.70 24.31 7.27
CA THR A 200 -15.38 25.17 8.41
C THR A 200 -15.58 26.66 8.12
N ARG A 201 -15.92 27.00 6.87
CA ARG A 201 -16.15 28.38 6.41
C ARG A 201 -14.97 29.30 6.77
N MET A 202 -13.76 28.84 6.46
CA MET A 202 -12.54 29.60 6.77
C MET A 202 -12.47 30.93 6.01
N PRO A 203 -11.92 32.00 6.62
CA PRO A 203 -11.78 33.30 5.97
C PRO A 203 -10.82 33.24 4.79
N TRP A 204 -10.97 34.17 3.83
CA TRP A 204 -10.17 34.25 2.60
C TRP A 204 -8.66 34.26 2.85
N ARG A 205 -8.18 34.91 3.91
CA ARG A 205 -6.74 34.91 4.27
C ARG A 205 -6.20 33.50 4.53
N VAL A 206 -7.00 32.58 5.06
CA VAL A 206 -6.63 31.18 5.29
C VAL A 206 -6.60 30.43 3.96
N TRP A 207 -7.61 30.65 3.10
CA TRP A 207 -7.66 30.07 1.75
C TRP A 207 -6.45 30.49 0.92
N TRP A 208 -6.06 31.75 0.99
CA TRP A 208 -4.86 32.25 0.29
C TRP A 208 -3.60 31.53 0.77
N ARG A 209 -3.36 31.47 2.08
CA ARG A 209 -2.18 30.80 2.65
C ARG A 209 -2.14 29.32 2.31
N TRP A 210 -3.28 28.63 2.42
CA TRP A 210 -3.42 27.24 2.00
C TRP A 210 -3.18 27.09 0.50
N GLY A 211 -3.75 27.95 -0.32
CA GLY A 211 -3.61 27.94 -1.78
C GLY A 211 -2.17 28.09 -2.24
N VAL A 212 -1.40 28.98 -1.59
CA VAL A 212 0.04 29.14 -1.87
C VAL A 212 0.80 27.85 -1.53
N ALA A 213 0.56 27.25 -0.35
CA ALA A 213 1.25 26.03 0.06
C ALA A 213 0.84 24.84 -0.82
N ALA A 214 -0.44 24.70 -1.15
CA ALA A 214 -0.97 23.67 -2.04
C ALA A 214 -0.46 23.84 -3.47
N GLY A 215 -0.46 25.09 -3.99
CA GLY A 215 0.05 25.41 -5.32
C GLY A 215 1.54 25.10 -5.45
N ALA A 216 2.33 25.41 -4.43
CA ALA A 216 3.76 25.04 -4.40
C ALA A 216 3.95 23.51 -4.44
N ALA A 217 3.15 22.74 -3.70
CA ALA A 217 3.21 21.28 -3.73
C ALA A 217 2.82 20.71 -5.10
N VAL A 218 1.79 21.27 -5.73
CA VAL A 218 1.36 20.88 -7.10
C VAL A 218 2.44 21.24 -8.12
N LEU A 219 3.09 22.38 -8.00
CA LEU A 219 4.19 22.79 -8.88
C LEU A 219 5.39 21.82 -8.78
N VAL A 220 5.72 21.37 -7.57
CA VAL A 220 6.78 20.35 -7.34
C VAL A 220 6.37 19.00 -7.96
N LEU A 221 5.09 18.63 -7.91
CA LEU A 221 4.59 17.40 -8.52
C LEU A 221 4.53 17.47 -10.06
N ALA A 222 4.36 18.65 -10.64
CA ALA A 222 4.07 18.80 -12.07
C ALA A 222 5.05 18.09 -13.02
N PRO A 223 6.40 18.16 -12.82
CA PRO A 223 7.33 17.41 -13.68
C PRO A 223 7.08 15.90 -13.63
N LEU A 224 6.87 15.33 -12.42
CA LEU A 224 6.58 13.91 -12.24
C LEU A 224 5.27 13.52 -12.94
N ALA A 225 4.21 14.30 -12.77
CA ALA A 225 2.91 14.05 -13.42
C ALA A 225 3.00 14.08 -14.95
N LEU A 226 3.84 14.94 -15.53
CA LEU A 226 4.07 14.98 -16.97
C LEU A 226 4.78 13.72 -17.48
N VAL A 227 5.79 13.23 -16.76
CA VAL A 227 6.50 11.99 -17.10
C VAL A 227 5.58 10.78 -16.92
N SER A 228 4.91 10.67 -15.77
CA SER A 228 3.96 9.60 -15.46
C SER A 228 2.84 9.50 -16.52
N ARG A 229 2.34 10.64 -17.01
CA ARG A 229 1.35 10.66 -18.10
C ARG A 229 1.89 10.03 -19.39
N ARG A 230 3.17 10.22 -19.72
CA ARG A 230 3.80 9.57 -20.90
C ARG A 230 3.95 8.06 -20.70
N GLN A 231 4.12 7.64 -19.46
CA GLN A 231 4.27 6.23 -19.07
C GLN A 231 2.94 5.54 -18.73
N SER A 232 1.79 6.14 -19.03
CA SER A 232 0.45 5.67 -18.62
C SER A 232 0.04 4.29 -19.16
N ALA A 233 0.71 3.77 -20.18
CA ALA A 233 0.50 2.40 -20.67
C ALA A 233 0.76 1.33 -19.59
N GLN A 234 1.58 1.62 -18.58
CA GLN A 234 1.89 0.70 -17.48
C GLN A 234 0.68 0.39 -16.59
N VAL A 235 -0.31 1.27 -16.55
CA VAL A 235 -1.54 1.12 -15.77
C VAL A 235 -2.75 0.74 -16.63
N ALA A 236 -2.55 0.37 -17.90
CA ALA A 236 -3.62 -0.04 -18.82
C ALA A 236 -4.36 -1.32 -18.39
N TRP A 237 -3.81 -2.08 -17.45
CA TRP A 237 -4.43 -3.25 -16.85
C TRP A 237 -5.54 -2.90 -15.84
N LEU A 238 -5.61 -1.66 -15.36
CA LEU A 238 -6.63 -1.22 -14.42
C LEU A 238 -8.02 -1.27 -15.07
N ALA A 239 -8.97 -1.85 -14.36
CA ALA A 239 -10.35 -1.92 -14.80
C ALA A 239 -11.14 -0.66 -14.39
N VAL A 240 -12.23 -0.41 -15.11
CA VAL A 240 -13.20 0.62 -14.70
C VAL A 240 -13.86 0.15 -13.39
N PRO A 241 -13.81 0.95 -12.30
CA PRO A 241 -14.40 0.56 -11.04
C PRO A 241 -15.92 0.38 -11.16
N ASN A 242 -16.42 -0.66 -10.52
CA ASN A 242 -17.84 -1.03 -10.48
C ASN A 242 -18.38 -0.91 -9.04
N ARG A 243 -19.60 -1.42 -8.80
CA ARG A 243 -20.21 -1.43 -7.46
C ARG A 243 -19.44 -2.29 -6.48
N GLU A 244 -18.93 -3.42 -6.92
CA GLU A 244 -18.13 -4.33 -6.12
C GLU A 244 -16.83 -3.65 -5.64
N SER A 245 -16.14 -2.91 -6.53
CA SER A 245 -14.95 -2.11 -6.15
C SER A 245 -15.24 -1.10 -5.04
N VAL A 246 -16.43 -0.51 -5.02
CA VAL A 246 -16.85 0.44 -3.96
C VAL A 246 -17.15 -0.33 -2.67
N ASP A 247 -17.85 -1.46 -2.76
CA ASP A 247 -18.20 -2.30 -1.62
C ASP A 247 -16.95 -2.85 -0.94
N ASP A 248 -16.01 -3.38 -1.73
CA ASP A 248 -14.72 -3.87 -1.26
C ASP A 248 -13.94 -2.78 -0.52
N LEU A 249 -13.86 -1.56 -1.08
CA LEU A 249 -13.19 -0.43 -0.43
C LEU A 249 -13.84 -0.06 0.90
N VAL A 250 -15.18 0.00 0.94
CA VAL A 250 -15.92 0.35 2.16
C VAL A 250 -15.70 -0.70 3.25
N HIS A 251 -15.76 -1.98 2.88
CA HIS A 251 -15.48 -3.07 3.82
C HIS A 251 -14.01 -3.11 4.26
N ALA A 252 -13.06 -2.84 3.36
CA ALA A 252 -11.65 -2.75 3.68
C ALA A 252 -11.34 -1.63 4.69
N PHE A 253 -12.01 -0.48 4.58
CA PHE A 253 -11.81 0.67 5.45
C PHE A 253 -12.54 0.58 6.79
N LEU A 254 -13.72 -0.04 6.83
CA LEU A 254 -14.58 -0.05 8.03
C LEU A 254 -14.59 -1.40 8.75
N GLY A 255 -14.15 -2.47 8.09
CA GLY A 255 -14.08 -3.83 8.64
C GLY A 255 -14.76 -4.85 7.75
N GLN A 256 -14.07 -5.94 7.44
CA GLN A 256 -14.57 -6.99 6.55
C GLN A 256 -15.62 -7.90 7.24
N ALA A 257 -15.50 -8.09 8.56
CA ALA A 257 -16.49 -8.86 9.32
C ALA A 257 -17.70 -8.00 9.67
N GLN A 258 -18.93 -8.50 9.43
CA GLN A 258 -20.18 -7.78 9.74
C GLN A 258 -20.29 -7.36 11.21
N LEU A 259 -19.76 -8.16 12.14
CA LEU A 259 -19.66 -7.84 13.56
C LEU A 259 -18.82 -6.61 13.86
N VAL A 260 -17.94 -6.18 12.94
CA VAL A 260 -17.15 -4.96 13.03
C VAL A 260 -17.76 -3.86 12.17
N PHE A 261 -18.17 -4.17 10.96
CA PHE A 261 -18.69 -3.24 9.97
C PHE A 261 -19.93 -2.48 10.47
N VAL A 262 -20.94 -3.21 10.97
CA VAL A 262 -22.22 -2.60 11.41
C VAL A 262 -22.01 -1.65 12.59
N PRO A 263 -21.33 -2.04 13.69
CA PRO A 263 -21.00 -1.10 14.77
C PRO A 263 -20.16 0.09 14.31
N TYR A 264 -19.25 -0.11 13.36
CA TYR A 264 -18.42 0.96 12.81
C TYR A 264 -19.27 2.02 12.10
N LEU A 265 -20.17 1.60 11.20
CA LEU A 265 -21.14 2.47 10.53
C LEU A 265 -22.05 3.19 11.52
N PHE A 266 -22.56 2.49 12.54
CA PHE A 266 -23.38 3.09 13.59
C PHE A 266 -22.63 4.20 14.33
N LEU A 267 -21.37 3.98 14.71
CA LEU A 267 -20.54 4.97 15.37
C LEU A 267 -20.25 6.18 14.48
N ILE A 268 -19.98 5.96 13.18
CA ILE A 268 -19.82 7.05 12.20
C ILE A 268 -21.11 7.85 12.09
N ALA A 269 -22.27 7.20 11.94
CA ALA A 269 -23.56 7.88 11.89
C ALA A 269 -23.81 8.72 13.15
N LEU A 270 -23.44 8.17 14.32
CA LEU A 270 -23.54 8.89 15.59
C LEU A 270 -22.59 10.09 15.66
N ALA A 271 -21.40 9.99 15.04
CA ALA A 271 -20.48 11.11 14.90
C ALA A 271 -21.05 12.23 14.00
N LEU A 272 -21.89 11.89 13.04
CA LEU A 272 -22.48 12.85 12.09
C LEU A 272 -23.79 13.48 12.60
N TRP A 273 -24.36 13.01 13.68
CA TRP A 273 -25.66 13.45 14.21
C TRP A 273 -25.75 14.95 14.59
N ARG A 274 -24.63 15.67 14.65
CA ARG A 274 -24.59 17.12 14.96
C ARG A 274 -24.04 17.90 13.76
N PRO A 275 -24.25 19.24 13.71
CA PRO A 275 -23.67 20.09 12.68
C PRO A 275 -22.18 19.83 12.51
N LEU A 276 -21.73 19.69 11.27
CA LEU A 276 -20.36 19.33 10.89
C LEU A 276 -19.34 20.31 11.46
N ALA A 277 -19.62 21.60 11.43
CA ALA A 277 -18.79 22.65 12.01
C ALA A 277 -19.59 23.95 12.20
N ARG A 278 -19.17 24.78 13.18
CA ARG A 278 -19.53 26.20 13.25
C ARG A 278 -18.53 27.00 12.43
N ARG A 279 -18.88 28.23 12.08
CA ARG A 279 -18.01 29.13 11.31
C ARG A 279 -16.67 29.33 12.04
N GLY A 280 -15.55 29.01 11.36
CA GLY A 280 -14.20 29.13 11.91
C GLY A 280 -13.79 28.04 12.88
N GLU A 281 -14.67 27.06 13.19
CA GLU A 281 -14.38 25.98 14.12
C GLU A 281 -13.88 24.73 13.38
N VAL A 282 -12.67 24.28 13.68
CA VAL A 282 -12.09 23.05 13.13
C VAL A 282 -12.50 21.87 14.02
N THR A 283 -13.55 21.17 13.62
CA THR A 283 -14.06 19.97 14.31
C THR A 283 -13.45 18.69 13.75
N LEU A 284 -13.46 17.60 14.54
CA LEU A 284 -12.99 16.29 14.09
C LEU A 284 -13.74 15.81 12.83
N VAL A 285 -15.06 15.98 12.83
CA VAL A 285 -15.89 15.54 11.70
C VAL A 285 -15.60 16.34 10.45
N ALA A 286 -15.37 17.66 10.55
CA ALA A 286 -15.05 18.52 9.41
C ALA A 286 -13.67 18.19 8.76
N VAL A 287 -12.78 17.51 9.49
CA VAL A 287 -11.49 17.05 9.00
C VAL A 287 -11.57 15.60 8.51
N ALA A 288 -12.11 14.70 9.34
CA ALA A 288 -12.06 13.27 9.09
C ALA A 288 -13.02 12.82 7.97
N LEU A 289 -14.19 13.47 7.83
CA LEU A 289 -15.17 13.10 6.80
C LEU A 289 -14.68 13.42 5.38
N PRO A 290 -14.16 14.63 5.07
CA PRO A 290 -13.55 14.88 3.76
C PRO A 290 -12.35 13.99 3.49
N LEU A 291 -11.50 13.73 4.49
CA LEU A 291 -10.36 12.83 4.33
C LEU A 291 -10.81 11.42 3.92
N LEU A 292 -11.86 10.88 4.55
CA LEU A 292 -12.39 9.56 4.26
C LEU A 292 -13.06 9.48 2.87
N LEU A 293 -13.84 10.50 2.50
CA LEU A 293 -14.75 10.40 1.35
C LEU A 293 -14.19 11.03 0.07
N VAL A 294 -13.51 12.18 0.16
CA VAL A 294 -13.18 12.97 -1.05
C VAL A 294 -12.16 12.27 -1.95
N PRO A 295 -11.01 11.78 -1.46
CA PRO A 295 -10.02 11.15 -2.33
C PRO A 295 -10.56 9.92 -3.07
N PRO A 296 -11.19 8.91 -2.41
CA PRO A 296 -11.69 7.75 -3.12
C PRO A 296 -12.84 8.08 -4.06
N THR A 297 -13.77 8.96 -3.66
CA THR A 297 -14.89 9.36 -4.54
C THR A 297 -14.40 10.04 -5.81
N VAL A 298 -13.43 10.95 -5.69
CA VAL A 298 -12.85 11.65 -6.86
C VAL A 298 -12.10 10.68 -7.76
N LEU A 299 -11.27 9.79 -7.18
CA LEU A 299 -10.53 8.82 -7.99
C LEU A 299 -11.46 7.85 -8.72
N ILE A 300 -12.49 7.33 -8.05
CA ILE A 300 -13.51 6.46 -8.65
C ILE A 300 -14.27 7.20 -9.76
N ALA A 301 -14.68 8.46 -9.53
CA ALA A 301 -15.40 9.26 -10.52
C ALA A 301 -14.54 9.52 -11.78
N VAL A 302 -13.28 9.91 -11.61
CA VAL A 302 -12.32 10.09 -12.72
C VAL A 302 -12.08 8.78 -13.46
N SER A 303 -12.02 7.66 -12.72
CA SER A 303 -11.76 6.33 -13.28
C SER A 303 -12.90 5.78 -14.13
N ARG A 304 -14.08 6.40 -14.10
CA ARG A 304 -15.17 6.10 -15.06
C ARG A 304 -14.83 6.50 -16.51
N PHE A 305 -13.96 7.50 -16.66
CA PHE A 305 -13.55 8.02 -17.97
C PHE A 305 -12.17 7.49 -18.37
N ARG A 306 -11.29 7.35 -17.38
CA ARG A 306 -9.92 6.82 -17.54
C ARG A 306 -9.61 5.91 -16.37
N PRO A 307 -9.51 4.58 -16.56
CA PRO A 307 -9.27 3.64 -15.48
C PRO A 307 -7.95 3.93 -14.77
N LEU A 308 -8.02 4.41 -13.53
CA LEU A 308 -6.88 4.78 -12.69
C LEU A 308 -7.07 4.31 -11.24
N TYR A 309 -8.22 3.70 -10.93
CA TYR A 309 -8.56 3.31 -9.58
C TYR A 309 -7.89 1.99 -9.19
N ASP A 310 -7.21 2.03 -8.05
CA ASP A 310 -6.83 0.89 -7.23
C ASP A 310 -6.98 1.35 -5.77
N GLU A 311 -7.43 0.47 -4.86
CA GLU A 311 -7.71 0.83 -3.45
C GLU A 311 -6.48 1.37 -2.71
N ARG A 312 -5.30 0.84 -3.04
CA ARG A 312 -4.02 1.27 -2.46
C ARG A 312 -3.65 2.71 -2.77
N TYR A 313 -4.16 3.29 -3.85
CA TYR A 313 -3.87 4.68 -4.23
C TYR A 313 -4.58 5.72 -3.36
N VAL A 314 -5.61 5.29 -2.65
CA VAL A 314 -6.38 6.11 -1.70
C VAL A 314 -6.33 5.57 -0.27
N LEU A 315 -5.39 4.67 0.03
CA LEU A 315 -5.22 4.05 1.35
C LEU A 315 -5.21 5.09 2.49
N TYR A 316 -4.53 6.21 2.29
CA TYR A 316 -4.42 7.28 3.28
C TYR A 316 -5.76 7.90 3.69
N ALA A 317 -6.81 7.74 2.89
CA ALA A 317 -8.16 8.18 3.25
C ALA A 317 -8.75 7.35 4.41
N MET A 318 -8.29 6.12 4.59
CA MET A 318 -8.71 5.23 5.67
C MET A 318 -8.52 5.85 7.06
N ALA A 319 -7.51 6.71 7.25
CA ALA A 319 -7.26 7.38 8.53
C ALA A 319 -8.47 8.20 9.05
N GLY A 320 -9.39 8.60 8.17
CA GLY A 320 -10.63 9.28 8.54
C GLY A 320 -11.65 8.40 9.27
N ALA A 321 -11.69 7.12 8.94
CA ALA A 321 -12.68 6.17 9.49
C ALA A 321 -12.53 5.95 11.01
N PRO A 322 -11.36 5.57 11.56
CA PRO A 322 -11.17 5.38 12.98
C PRO A 322 -11.38 6.69 13.80
N LEU A 323 -11.05 7.84 13.22
CA LEU A 323 -11.33 9.13 13.85
C LEU A 323 -12.83 9.36 14.02
N LEU A 324 -13.64 9.11 12.99
CA LEU A 324 -15.09 9.25 13.05
C LEU A 324 -15.70 8.24 14.01
N ALA A 325 -15.30 6.97 13.95
CA ALA A 325 -15.82 5.95 14.86
C ALA A 325 -15.51 6.28 16.33
N ALA A 326 -14.28 6.68 16.64
CA ALA A 326 -13.91 7.10 17.99
C ALA A 326 -14.68 8.34 18.48
N ALA A 327 -14.94 9.31 17.59
CA ALA A 327 -15.78 10.47 17.93
C ALA A 327 -17.24 10.06 18.22
N GLY A 328 -17.78 9.11 17.47
CA GLY A 328 -19.12 8.55 17.73
C GLY A 328 -19.19 7.80 19.05
N ALA A 329 -18.20 6.96 19.33
CA ALA A 329 -18.07 6.25 20.60
C ALA A 329 -17.98 7.23 21.80
N ASP A 330 -17.21 8.31 21.68
CA ASP A 330 -17.11 9.34 22.72
C ASP A 330 -18.45 10.06 22.95
N ARG A 331 -19.21 10.32 21.88
CA ARG A 331 -20.57 10.89 22.02
C ARG A 331 -21.53 9.95 22.74
N LEU A 332 -21.49 8.65 22.40
CA LEU A 332 -22.31 7.64 23.05
C LEU A 332 -21.98 7.57 24.53
N THR A 333 -20.71 7.47 24.88
CA THR A 333 -20.25 7.38 26.28
C THR A 333 -20.60 8.63 27.09
N ARG A 334 -20.49 9.84 26.52
CA ARG A 334 -20.89 11.08 27.18
C ARG A 334 -22.41 11.15 27.45
N ARG A 335 -23.25 10.52 26.63
CA ARG A 335 -24.70 10.42 26.90
C ARG A 335 -24.96 9.45 28.04
N VAL A 336 -24.34 8.27 28.01
CA VAL A 336 -24.48 7.27 29.07
C VAL A 336 -23.95 7.78 30.40
N SER A 337 -22.84 8.51 30.41
CA SER A 337 -22.25 9.09 31.64
C SER A 337 -23.10 10.20 32.30
N ARG A 338 -24.19 10.64 31.65
CA ARG A 338 -25.17 11.60 32.27
C ARG A 338 -26.27 10.88 33.02
N LEU A 339 -26.37 9.56 32.95
CA LEU A 339 -27.33 8.76 33.68
C LEU A 339 -26.89 8.61 35.15
N PRO A 340 -27.83 8.56 36.11
CA PRO A 340 -27.52 8.29 37.52
C PRO A 340 -26.76 6.95 37.64
N GLY A 341 -25.69 6.91 38.45
CA GLY A 341 -24.89 5.70 38.64
C GLY A 341 -23.89 5.42 37.54
N ALA A 342 -23.62 6.38 36.64
CA ALA A 342 -22.70 6.20 35.53
C ALA A 342 -21.26 5.83 35.94
N ALA A 343 -20.63 4.97 35.13
CA ALA A 343 -19.27 4.50 35.37
C ALA A 343 -18.25 5.65 35.36
N ALA A 344 -17.20 5.51 36.16
CA ALA A 344 -16.08 6.45 36.19
C ALA A 344 -15.42 6.60 34.81
N PRO A 345 -14.87 7.78 34.46
CA PRO A 345 -14.27 8.03 33.13
C PRO A 345 -13.18 7.05 32.72
N ARG A 346 -12.44 6.50 33.70
CA ARG A 346 -11.42 5.47 33.46
C ARG A 346 -12.02 4.15 33.01
N LEU A 347 -13.14 3.73 33.60
CA LEU A 347 -13.85 2.51 33.21
C LEU A 347 -14.43 2.63 31.79
N VAL A 348 -14.94 3.80 31.42
CA VAL A 348 -15.39 4.08 30.07
C VAL A 348 -14.24 3.98 29.04
N THR A 349 -13.07 4.52 29.38
CA THR A 349 -11.89 4.41 28.51
C THR A 349 -11.45 2.97 28.35
N LEU A 350 -11.42 2.20 29.45
CA LEU A 350 -11.10 0.78 29.44
C LEU A 350 -12.10 -0.04 28.63
N ALA A 351 -13.40 0.23 28.77
CA ALA A 351 -14.43 -0.43 27.97
C ALA A 351 -14.22 -0.22 26.46
N GLY A 352 -13.80 0.98 26.05
CA GLY A 352 -13.44 1.25 24.66
C GLY A 352 -12.19 0.49 24.20
N VAL A 353 -11.18 0.34 25.05
CA VAL A 353 -10.01 -0.50 24.75
C VAL A 353 -10.41 -1.98 24.62
N LEU A 354 -11.25 -2.48 25.52
CA LEU A 354 -11.78 -3.85 25.43
C LEU A 354 -12.59 -4.07 24.16
N ALA A 355 -13.39 -3.07 23.73
CA ALA A 355 -14.10 -3.13 22.46
C ALA A 355 -13.11 -3.23 21.27
N VAL A 356 -11.99 -2.51 21.28
CA VAL A 356 -10.95 -2.63 20.27
C VAL A 356 -10.27 -4.00 20.33
N CYS A 357 -10.02 -4.56 21.51
CA CYS A 357 -9.51 -5.93 21.66
C CYS A 357 -10.48 -6.95 21.04
N LEU A 358 -11.79 -6.75 21.21
CA LEU A 358 -12.80 -7.59 20.56
C LEU A 358 -12.78 -7.43 19.03
N VAL A 359 -12.65 -6.20 18.52
CA VAL A 359 -12.45 -5.94 17.07
C VAL A 359 -11.22 -6.68 16.56
N LEU A 360 -10.10 -6.62 17.28
CA LEU A 360 -8.89 -7.36 16.92
C LEU A 360 -9.16 -8.87 16.91
N ALA A 361 -9.81 -9.41 17.94
CA ALA A 361 -10.10 -10.84 18.02
C ALA A 361 -10.97 -11.32 16.85
N VAL A 362 -12.00 -10.55 16.47
CA VAL A 362 -12.88 -10.85 15.32
C VAL A 362 -12.12 -10.77 13.99
N GLN A 363 -11.19 -9.83 13.84
CA GLN A 363 -10.42 -9.63 12.59
C GLN A 363 -9.09 -10.39 12.58
N PHE A 364 -8.68 -11.01 13.68
CA PHE A 364 -7.41 -11.72 13.78
C PHE A 364 -7.24 -12.86 12.77
N PRO A 365 -8.27 -13.66 12.43
CA PRO A 365 -8.17 -14.65 11.36
C PRO A 365 -7.74 -14.04 10.02
N LEU A 366 -8.28 -12.87 9.64
CA LEU A 366 -7.92 -12.15 8.41
C LEU A 366 -6.45 -11.68 8.44
N LEU A 367 -6.01 -11.12 9.58
CA LEU A 367 -4.62 -10.73 9.78
C LEU A 367 -3.67 -11.93 9.69
N ARG A 368 -4.07 -13.10 10.22
CA ARG A 368 -3.28 -14.32 10.15
C ARG A 368 -3.22 -14.88 8.73
N GLU A 369 -4.34 -14.86 8.01
CA GLU A 369 -4.47 -15.34 6.65
C GLU A 369 -3.64 -14.48 5.67
N ASP A 370 -3.67 -13.15 5.82
CA ASP A 370 -2.86 -12.21 5.03
C ASP A 370 -1.35 -12.49 5.16
N ARG A 371 -0.92 -13.01 6.32
CA ARG A 371 0.49 -13.37 6.59
C ARG A 371 0.85 -14.80 6.20
N ASP A 372 -0.07 -15.52 5.56
CA ASP A 372 0.21 -16.84 5.02
C ASP A 372 0.94 -16.69 3.67
N PRO A 373 2.16 -17.27 3.53
CA PRO A 373 2.89 -17.25 2.27
C PRO A 373 2.07 -17.76 1.07
N ASP A 374 1.17 -18.72 1.32
CA ASP A 374 0.33 -19.31 0.28
C ASP A 374 -0.85 -18.42 -0.13
N ARG A 375 -1.11 -17.32 0.57
CA ARG A 375 -2.17 -16.35 0.25
C ARG A 375 -1.67 -15.15 -0.54
N ARG A 376 -0.36 -14.94 -0.66
CA ARG A 376 0.18 -13.85 -1.47
C ARG A 376 -0.16 -14.02 -2.96
N PRO A 377 -0.33 -12.93 -3.72
CA PRO A 377 -0.65 -13.01 -5.15
C PRO A 377 0.36 -13.84 -5.95
N ASP A 378 1.66 -13.67 -5.63
CA ASP A 378 2.79 -14.40 -6.21
C ASP A 378 3.73 -14.89 -5.10
N ASN A 379 4.44 -16.00 -5.36
CA ASN A 379 5.52 -16.47 -4.50
C ASN A 379 6.77 -16.73 -5.35
N LEU A 380 7.50 -15.65 -5.66
CA LEU A 380 8.67 -15.72 -6.56
C LEU A 380 9.83 -16.51 -5.96
N ALA A 381 9.96 -16.54 -4.63
CA ALA A 381 10.96 -17.37 -3.95
C ALA A 381 10.70 -18.87 -4.18
N ALA A 382 9.42 -19.30 -4.07
CA ALA A 382 9.05 -20.69 -4.34
C ALA A 382 9.26 -21.07 -5.81
N VAL A 383 9.09 -20.12 -6.74
CA VAL A 383 9.39 -20.32 -8.17
C VAL A 383 10.90 -20.55 -8.37
N SER A 384 11.75 -19.71 -7.77
CA SER A 384 13.21 -19.85 -7.85
C SER A 384 13.67 -21.18 -7.20
N ALA A 385 13.11 -21.55 -6.05
CA ALA A 385 13.41 -22.82 -5.41
C ALA A 385 12.98 -24.03 -6.25
N ALA A 386 11.86 -23.96 -6.95
CA ALA A 386 11.43 -25.00 -7.88
C ALA A 386 12.38 -25.06 -9.10
N ALA A 387 12.70 -23.91 -9.69
CA ALA A 387 13.67 -23.84 -10.80
C ALA A 387 15.02 -24.47 -10.42
N GLY A 388 15.55 -24.15 -9.23
CA GLY A 388 16.84 -24.70 -8.77
C GLY A 388 16.85 -26.22 -8.52
N ARG A 389 15.65 -26.84 -8.34
CA ARG A 389 15.54 -28.32 -8.21
C ARG A 389 15.38 -29.01 -9.56
N GLU A 390 14.69 -28.39 -10.48
CA GLU A 390 14.25 -29.04 -11.73
C GLU A 390 15.15 -28.69 -12.94
N LEU A 391 15.64 -27.45 -12.98
CA LEU A 391 16.48 -27.00 -14.10
C LEU A 391 17.93 -27.46 -13.91
N ARG A 392 18.52 -27.96 -14.98
CA ARG A 392 19.93 -28.39 -15.01
C ARG A 392 20.81 -27.26 -15.54
N PRO A 393 22.10 -27.24 -15.19
CA PRO A 393 23.06 -26.32 -15.80
C PRO A 393 23.02 -26.40 -17.33
N GLY A 394 22.92 -25.24 -17.99
CA GLY A 394 22.83 -25.14 -19.45
C GLY A 394 21.41 -25.27 -20.02
N ASP A 395 20.41 -25.58 -19.22
CA ASP A 395 19.03 -25.61 -19.71
C ASP A 395 18.59 -24.27 -20.31
N ALA A 396 17.89 -24.38 -21.43
CA ALA A 396 17.29 -23.25 -22.11
C ALA A 396 15.97 -22.87 -21.37
N VAL A 397 15.83 -21.59 -21.08
CA VAL A 397 14.63 -21.04 -20.40
C VAL A 397 13.99 -19.97 -21.29
N LEU A 398 12.67 -19.98 -21.34
CA LEU A 398 11.83 -19.00 -22.01
C LEU A 398 10.83 -18.43 -21.01
N TYR A 399 10.65 -17.11 -20.99
CA TYR A 399 9.68 -16.43 -20.12
C TYR A 399 8.49 -15.94 -20.94
N MET A 400 7.24 -16.20 -20.46
CA MET A 400 6.02 -15.79 -21.16
C MET A 400 4.91 -15.37 -20.16
N PRO A 401 4.43 -14.12 -20.20
CA PRO A 401 5.04 -13.05 -20.97
C PRO A 401 6.47 -12.74 -20.49
N SER A 402 7.20 -11.89 -21.21
CA SER A 402 8.59 -11.51 -20.89
C SER A 402 8.78 -11.02 -19.45
N LEU A 403 7.73 -10.41 -18.87
CA LEU A 403 7.71 -9.96 -17.48
C LEU A 403 7.77 -11.10 -16.44
N ALA A 404 7.51 -12.37 -16.80
CA ALA A 404 7.70 -13.52 -15.90
C ALA A 404 9.19 -13.73 -15.50
N ARG A 405 10.11 -13.05 -16.22
CA ARG A 405 11.55 -12.95 -15.90
C ARG A 405 11.80 -12.34 -14.52
N ARG A 406 10.80 -11.64 -13.93
CA ARG A 406 10.87 -11.10 -12.57
C ARG A 406 11.30 -12.11 -11.51
N SER A 407 10.92 -13.39 -11.68
CA SER A 407 11.32 -14.47 -10.77
C SER A 407 12.83 -14.66 -10.73
N ALA A 408 13.47 -14.66 -11.90
CA ALA A 408 14.91 -14.81 -12.03
C ALA A 408 15.68 -13.56 -11.61
N VAL A 409 15.11 -12.38 -11.83
CA VAL A 409 15.74 -11.10 -11.44
C VAL A 409 15.69 -10.89 -9.93
N ALA A 410 14.56 -11.20 -9.28
CA ALA A 410 14.41 -11.04 -7.82
C ALA A 410 15.14 -12.16 -7.04
N TYR A 411 15.08 -13.38 -7.51
CA TYR A 411 15.68 -14.57 -6.87
C TYR A 411 16.56 -15.35 -7.85
N PRO A 412 17.76 -14.86 -8.17
CA PRO A 412 18.59 -15.44 -9.21
C PRO A 412 19.17 -16.83 -8.87
N ALA A 413 19.11 -17.25 -7.60
CA ALA A 413 19.76 -18.49 -7.15
C ALA A 413 19.32 -19.73 -7.94
N GLY A 414 18.01 -19.89 -8.20
CA GLY A 414 17.48 -21.03 -8.95
C GLY A 414 17.70 -20.96 -10.47
N PHE A 415 18.22 -19.83 -10.97
CA PHE A 415 18.39 -19.57 -12.40
C PHE A 415 19.85 -19.30 -12.82
N ARG A 416 20.82 -19.48 -11.91
CA ARG A 416 22.23 -19.09 -12.14
C ARG A 416 22.89 -19.78 -13.34
N ALA A 417 22.51 -21.01 -13.59
CA ALA A 417 23.18 -21.85 -14.59
C ALA A 417 22.33 -22.07 -15.84
N VAL A 418 21.23 -21.36 -16.02
CA VAL A 418 20.34 -21.51 -17.18
C VAL A 418 20.56 -20.41 -18.20
N ARG A 419 20.16 -20.67 -19.45
CA ARG A 419 20.27 -19.73 -20.55
C ARG A 419 18.90 -19.17 -20.93
N ASP A 420 18.70 -17.87 -20.76
CA ASP A 420 17.52 -17.17 -21.28
C ASP A 420 17.61 -17.05 -22.80
N VAL A 421 16.73 -17.76 -23.51
CA VAL A 421 16.79 -17.87 -24.97
C VAL A 421 16.36 -16.59 -25.67
N ALA A 422 15.39 -15.88 -25.08
CA ALA A 422 14.81 -14.69 -25.68
C ALA A 422 15.59 -13.41 -25.35
N LEU A 423 16.40 -13.39 -24.29
CA LEU A 423 17.06 -12.17 -23.82
C LEU A 423 18.09 -11.66 -24.83
N LYS A 424 17.98 -10.37 -25.18
CA LYS A 424 18.96 -9.60 -25.96
C LYS A 424 19.84 -8.76 -25.05
N THR A 425 19.21 -7.93 -24.22
CA THR A 425 19.89 -6.99 -23.33
C THR A 425 19.31 -7.12 -21.91
N SER A 426 20.19 -7.16 -20.92
CA SER A 426 19.77 -7.30 -19.53
C SER A 426 18.90 -6.11 -19.05
N ALA A 427 18.15 -6.32 -17.99
CA ALA A 427 17.29 -5.31 -17.38
C ALA A 427 18.07 -4.04 -16.98
N ILE A 428 19.28 -4.19 -16.47
CA ILE A 428 20.14 -3.08 -16.08
C ILE A 428 20.62 -2.29 -17.30
N ALA A 429 21.17 -2.99 -18.30
CA ALA A 429 21.76 -2.35 -19.47
C ALA A 429 20.72 -1.69 -20.40
N SER A 430 19.49 -2.19 -20.40
CA SER A 430 18.40 -1.66 -21.22
C SER A 430 17.57 -0.55 -20.53
N GLY A 431 17.82 -0.24 -19.26
CA GLY A 431 16.98 0.69 -18.49
C GLY A 431 15.52 0.23 -18.32
N THR A 432 15.28 -1.09 -18.32
CA THR A 432 13.92 -1.66 -18.18
C THR A 432 13.82 -2.53 -16.92
N LEU A 433 12.61 -3.00 -16.60
CA LEU A 433 12.41 -3.90 -15.44
C LEU A 433 12.88 -5.33 -15.74
N TYR A 434 12.75 -5.81 -16.98
CA TYR A 434 12.91 -7.24 -17.29
C TYR A 434 13.86 -7.53 -18.45
N GLY A 435 14.55 -6.51 -18.99
CA GLY A 435 15.38 -6.63 -20.17
C GLY A 435 14.60 -6.53 -21.48
N THR A 436 15.32 -6.49 -22.59
CA THR A 436 14.75 -6.53 -23.93
C THR A 436 15.00 -7.87 -24.60
N GLU A 437 14.12 -8.27 -25.50
CA GLU A 437 14.21 -9.55 -26.20
C GLU A 437 14.73 -9.37 -27.63
N VAL A 438 15.25 -10.44 -28.19
CA VAL A 438 15.64 -10.52 -29.62
C VAL A 438 14.39 -10.45 -30.50
N GLY A 439 14.57 -10.14 -31.79
CA GLY A 439 13.44 -10.11 -32.71
C GLY A 439 12.87 -11.52 -33.00
N PRO A 440 11.62 -11.59 -33.52
CA PRO A 440 10.92 -12.86 -33.78
C PRO A 440 11.71 -13.88 -34.63
N ARG A 441 12.36 -13.43 -35.70
CA ARG A 441 13.16 -14.30 -36.57
C ARG A 441 14.35 -14.91 -35.85
N GLU A 442 15.05 -14.10 -35.06
CA GLU A 442 16.20 -14.57 -34.28
C GLU A 442 15.75 -15.51 -33.16
N LEU A 443 14.63 -15.20 -32.50
CA LEU A 443 14.07 -16.08 -31.48
C LEU A 443 13.71 -17.46 -32.06
N ARG A 444 13.03 -17.51 -33.21
CA ARG A 444 12.73 -18.78 -33.90
C ARG A 444 14.00 -19.56 -34.19
N SER A 445 15.01 -18.92 -34.80
CA SER A 445 16.31 -19.57 -35.07
C SER A 445 17.03 -20.09 -33.82
N ARG A 446 16.90 -19.38 -32.68
CA ARG A 446 17.46 -19.86 -31.41
C ARG A 446 16.69 -21.08 -30.86
N LEU A 447 15.36 -21.06 -30.97
CA LEU A 447 14.49 -22.16 -30.55
C LEU A 447 14.65 -23.39 -31.43
N ASP A 448 14.86 -23.24 -32.74
CA ASP A 448 15.04 -24.34 -33.69
C ASP A 448 16.24 -25.25 -33.37
N ARG A 449 17.23 -24.72 -32.64
CA ARG A 449 18.44 -25.45 -32.22
C ARG A 449 18.28 -26.19 -30.89
N LEU A 450 17.07 -26.18 -30.29
CA LEU A 450 16.83 -26.76 -28.97
C LEU A 450 16.04 -28.06 -29.06
N ASP A 451 16.51 -29.08 -28.34
CA ASP A 451 15.79 -30.33 -28.13
C ASP A 451 14.74 -30.18 -27.01
N ARG A 452 15.02 -29.32 -26.01
CA ARG A 452 14.13 -29.06 -24.91
C ARG A 452 14.24 -27.61 -24.46
N VAL A 453 13.14 -27.07 -23.89
CA VAL A 453 13.06 -25.72 -23.32
C VAL A 453 12.11 -25.68 -22.13
N TRP A 454 12.54 -25.04 -21.07
CA TRP A 454 11.67 -24.71 -19.94
C TRP A 454 10.94 -23.39 -20.19
N LEU A 455 9.62 -23.44 -20.16
CA LEU A 455 8.78 -22.23 -20.17
C LEU A 455 8.41 -21.87 -18.74
N ILE A 456 8.77 -20.65 -18.34
CA ILE A 456 8.34 -20.03 -17.08
C ILE A 456 7.28 -18.99 -17.43
N CYS A 457 6.06 -19.20 -16.98
CA CYS A 457 4.94 -18.41 -17.46
C CYS A 457 3.90 -18.12 -16.36
N GLU A 458 3.15 -17.07 -16.57
CA GLU A 458 2.02 -16.75 -15.72
C GLU A 458 0.77 -17.55 -16.11
N PRO A 459 -0.10 -17.91 -15.13
CA PRO A 459 -1.26 -18.78 -15.41
C PRO A 459 -2.23 -18.20 -16.45
N PHE A 460 -2.33 -16.87 -16.55
CA PHE A 460 -3.28 -16.22 -17.46
C PHE A 460 -2.93 -16.41 -18.95
N VAL A 461 -1.67 -16.69 -19.31
CA VAL A 461 -1.27 -16.92 -20.72
C VAL A 461 -1.97 -18.12 -21.36
N PHE A 462 -2.60 -18.98 -20.55
CA PHE A 462 -3.37 -20.13 -21.02
C PHE A 462 -4.89 -19.90 -21.01
N ARG A 463 -5.34 -18.70 -20.67
CA ARG A 463 -6.76 -18.34 -20.76
C ARG A 463 -7.15 -18.14 -22.22
N ARG A 464 -8.37 -18.53 -22.58
CA ARG A 464 -8.91 -18.43 -23.95
C ARG A 464 -8.90 -17.00 -24.52
N ASN A 465 -9.11 -16.04 -23.66
CA ASN A 465 -9.17 -14.61 -24.00
C ASN A 465 -7.84 -13.88 -23.83
N TRP A 466 -6.72 -14.59 -23.51
CA TRP A 466 -5.44 -13.93 -23.48
C TRP A 466 -4.88 -13.81 -24.90
N HIS A 467 -4.50 -12.62 -25.26
CA HIS A 467 -3.75 -12.31 -26.47
C HIS A 467 -2.41 -11.72 -26.07
N PRO A 468 -1.33 -12.11 -26.77
CA PRO A 468 -0.02 -11.48 -26.60
C PRO A 468 -0.14 -9.96 -26.81
N ASP A 469 0.64 -9.19 -26.05
CA ASP A 469 0.78 -7.77 -26.32
C ASP A 469 1.41 -7.59 -27.70
N THR A 470 0.70 -6.97 -28.62
CA THR A 470 1.14 -6.72 -29.99
C THR A 470 2.37 -5.82 -30.07
N SER A 471 2.65 -5.04 -29.02
CA SER A 471 3.89 -4.26 -28.90
C SER A 471 5.13 -5.14 -28.64
N VAL A 472 4.93 -6.41 -28.22
CA VAL A 472 5.98 -7.40 -27.96
C VAL A 472 5.88 -8.55 -28.96
N ALA A 473 6.32 -8.31 -30.20
CA ALA A 473 6.21 -9.26 -31.32
C ALA A 473 6.76 -10.68 -31.05
N THR A 474 7.63 -10.81 -30.04
CA THR A 474 8.20 -12.11 -29.64
C THR A 474 7.23 -12.99 -28.87
N GLU A 475 6.21 -12.44 -28.19
CA GLU A 475 5.27 -13.25 -27.40
C GLU A 475 4.46 -14.21 -28.27
N GLU A 476 4.02 -13.73 -29.46
CA GLU A 476 3.31 -14.56 -30.42
C GLU A 476 4.22 -15.64 -31.00
N THR A 477 5.47 -15.29 -31.31
CA THR A 477 6.48 -16.25 -31.80
C THR A 477 6.76 -17.35 -30.77
N LYS A 478 6.91 -17.01 -29.47
CA LYS A 478 7.06 -18.00 -28.40
C LYS A 478 5.90 -19.00 -28.38
N ARG A 479 4.66 -18.48 -28.44
CA ARG A 479 3.45 -19.30 -28.43
C ARG A 479 3.36 -20.20 -29.66
N ALA A 480 3.60 -19.66 -30.86
CA ALA A 480 3.51 -20.40 -32.12
C ALA A 480 4.54 -21.53 -32.15
N VAL A 481 5.82 -21.22 -31.91
CA VAL A 481 6.90 -22.23 -31.97
C VAL A 481 6.71 -23.35 -30.94
N LEU A 482 6.27 -23.00 -29.71
CA LEU A 482 6.02 -24.04 -28.70
C LEU A 482 4.84 -24.94 -29.07
N ALA A 483 3.84 -24.42 -29.76
CA ALA A 483 2.69 -25.21 -30.23
C ALA A 483 2.99 -26.05 -31.46
N GLU A 484 3.83 -25.53 -32.39
CA GLU A 484 4.18 -26.19 -33.66
C GLU A 484 5.23 -27.28 -33.48
N ASP A 485 6.28 -26.99 -32.70
CA ASP A 485 7.52 -27.80 -32.72
C ASP A 485 7.77 -28.62 -31.46
N PHE A 486 7.01 -28.38 -30.36
CA PHE A 486 7.29 -28.99 -29.06
C PHE A 486 6.07 -29.64 -28.41
N THR A 487 6.31 -30.68 -27.62
CA THR A 487 5.33 -31.36 -26.80
C THR A 487 5.56 -31.06 -25.30
N LEU A 488 4.51 -30.74 -24.56
CA LEU A 488 4.57 -30.58 -23.10
C LEU A 488 4.85 -31.94 -22.44
N ARG A 489 5.87 -32.02 -21.62
CA ARG A 489 6.27 -33.23 -20.86
C ARG A 489 6.03 -33.11 -19.38
N GLU A 490 6.26 -31.93 -18.81
CA GLU A 490 6.16 -31.71 -17.38
C GLU A 490 5.51 -30.36 -17.06
N ARG A 491 4.78 -30.30 -15.95
CA ARG A 491 4.12 -29.07 -15.47
C ARG A 491 4.24 -28.98 -13.97
N ILE A 492 4.85 -27.89 -13.49
CA ILE A 492 4.99 -27.56 -12.06
C ILE A 492 4.28 -26.25 -11.81
N VAL A 493 3.30 -26.27 -10.90
CA VAL A 493 2.49 -25.08 -10.56
C VAL A 493 3.04 -24.49 -9.26
N ARG A 494 3.29 -23.20 -9.27
CA ARG A 494 3.55 -22.38 -8.08
C ARG A 494 2.63 -21.17 -8.15
N ARG A 495 2.35 -20.56 -7.01
CA ARG A 495 1.42 -19.43 -6.97
C ARG A 495 1.91 -18.28 -7.85
N GLY A 496 1.08 -17.85 -8.79
CA GLY A 496 1.38 -16.81 -9.77
C GLY A 496 2.25 -17.22 -10.95
N VAL A 497 2.89 -18.42 -10.93
CA VAL A 497 3.81 -18.86 -12.00
C VAL A 497 3.71 -20.37 -12.23
N ILE A 498 3.85 -20.78 -13.50
CA ILE A 498 3.89 -22.17 -13.92
C ILE A 498 5.21 -22.43 -14.64
N LEU A 499 5.93 -23.51 -14.28
CA LEU A 499 7.07 -24.02 -15.02
C LEU A 499 6.58 -25.17 -15.88
N ARG A 500 6.94 -25.19 -17.17
CA ARG A 500 6.59 -26.23 -18.13
C ARG A 500 7.83 -26.68 -18.90
N LEU A 501 8.11 -27.97 -18.89
CA LEU A 501 9.12 -28.56 -19.75
C LEU A 501 8.51 -28.95 -21.10
N TYR A 502 9.04 -28.39 -22.16
CA TYR A 502 8.71 -28.71 -23.53
C TYR A 502 9.86 -29.46 -24.20
N VAL A 503 9.58 -30.49 -24.98
CA VAL A 503 10.54 -31.31 -25.71
C VAL A 503 10.12 -31.31 -27.17
N ARG A 504 11.09 -31.18 -28.07
CA ARG A 504 10.88 -31.14 -29.53
C ARG A 504 10.21 -32.43 -30.01
N HIS A 505 9.32 -32.31 -30.98
CA HIS A 505 8.63 -33.44 -31.59
C HIS A 505 9.63 -34.48 -32.13
N GLY A 506 9.40 -35.77 -31.90
CA GLY A 506 10.25 -36.87 -32.40
C GLY A 506 11.47 -37.18 -31.54
N GLN A 507 11.76 -36.49 -30.47
CA GLN A 507 12.86 -36.85 -29.55
C GLN A 507 12.36 -37.70 -28.37
N ASN A 508 12.89 -38.94 -28.27
CA ASN A 508 12.72 -39.80 -27.09
C ASN A 508 13.80 -39.49 -26.05
N LEU A 509 13.43 -38.97 -24.90
CA LEU A 509 14.32 -38.72 -23.76
C LEU A 509 14.78 -39.97 -23.01
N SER A 510 14.50 -41.19 -23.55
CA SER A 510 14.78 -42.46 -22.88
C SER A 510 16.27 -42.83 -22.76
N ALA A 511 17.22 -42.01 -23.24
CA ALA A 511 18.64 -42.39 -23.36
C ALA A 511 19.63 -41.63 -22.47
N ARG A 512 19.21 -40.81 -21.44
CA ARG A 512 20.19 -40.13 -20.56
C ARG A 512 19.81 -40.15 -19.06
N HIS A 513 19.39 -41.31 -18.57
CA HIS A 513 19.42 -41.66 -17.15
C HIS A 513 20.54 -42.69 -16.93
N ARG A 514 21.78 -42.27 -16.94
CA ARG A 514 22.89 -42.93 -16.25
C ARG A 514 23.94 -41.90 -15.86
#